data_4816d5c8c2cb485a1158a69241b5ea76
#
_entry.id   4816d5c8c2cb485a1158a69241b5ea76
#
_cell.length_a   1.000
_cell.length_b   1.000
_cell.length_c   1.000
_cell.angle_alpha   90.00
_cell.angle_beta   90.00
_cell.angle_gamma   90.00
#
_symmetry.space_group_name_H-M   'P 1'
#
loop_
_entity.id
_entity.type
_entity.pdbx_description
1 polymer ?
#
loop_
_entity_poly.entity_id
_entity_poly.type
_entity_poly.pdbx_seq_one_letter_code
_entity_poly.pdbx_strand_id
1 'polypeptide(L)'
;MNARQSNVVGWWRGLFAVAAVCMLPVAQFASAQGSDDQYDVTVKMEMAGMPMAMPPMSQRLCVKKGAKDEDFVPRQENCRVSDSTRAGSRLTFKIVCAGNNPMTGTGDFTFAADGYNGQIRMKGKMEGQDVDMTQTIAGRRVGACTAR
;
A
#
# COMPACT_ATOMS: atom_id res chain seq x y z
N MET A 1 -22.63 62.71 -37.48
CA MET A 1 -21.83 63.50 -38.46
C MET A 1 -20.70 62.61 -38.93
N ASN A 2 -20.92 62.17 -40.15
CA ASN A 2 -19.93 62.05 -41.28
C ASN A 2 -18.68 61.18 -41.00
N ALA A 3 -18.65 59.97 -41.56
CA ALA A 3 -18.28 59.65 -42.96
C ALA A 3 -16.77 59.68 -43.16
N ARG A 4 -16.17 58.61 -43.58
CA ARG A 4 -15.87 58.24 -44.93
C ARG A 4 -15.19 56.90 -45.07
N GLN A 5 -15.65 56.15 -46.01
CA GLN A 5 -15.08 54.98 -46.63
C GLN A 5 -13.74 55.33 -47.35
N SER A 6 -12.84 54.37 -47.43
CA SER A 6 -12.00 54.23 -48.59
C SER A 6 -11.63 52.78 -48.81
N ASN A 7 -12.21 52.22 -49.85
CA ASN A 7 -11.82 50.98 -50.49
C ASN A 7 -10.43 51.10 -51.11
N VAL A 8 -9.57 50.13 -50.90
CA VAL A 8 -8.48 49.84 -51.85
C VAL A 8 -8.47 48.34 -52.15
N VAL A 9 -8.94 48.06 -53.32
CA VAL A 9 -8.82 46.78 -53.99
C VAL A 9 -7.37 46.61 -54.43
N GLY A 10 -6.73 45.57 -53.95
CA GLY A 10 -5.40 45.16 -54.38
C GLY A 10 -5.35 43.67 -54.64
N TRP A 11 -5.54 43.34 -55.89
CA TRP A 11 -5.36 42.02 -56.48
C TRP A 11 -3.87 41.59 -56.38
N TRP A 12 -3.60 40.55 -55.63
CA TRP A 12 -2.39 39.74 -55.89
C TRP A 12 -2.71 38.23 -55.79
N ARG A 13 -2.65 37.66 -57.00
CA ARG A 13 -2.60 36.22 -57.23
C ARG A 13 -1.24 35.71 -56.76
N GLY A 14 -1.17 34.69 -55.94
CA GLY A 14 0.12 34.09 -55.60
C GLY A 14 0.01 32.86 -54.69
N LEU A 15 -0.02 31.68 -55.32
CA LEU A 15 0.52 30.39 -54.87
C LEU A 15 0.08 29.90 -53.47
N PHE A 16 -0.87 28.99 -53.49
CA PHE A 16 -1.11 28.04 -52.41
C PHE A 16 0.03 27.07 -52.28
N ALA A 17 0.97 27.30 -51.37
CA ALA A 17 1.86 26.28 -50.87
C ALA A 17 1.13 25.51 -49.78
N VAL A 18 0.66 24.30 -50.12
CA VAL A 18 0.09 23.34 -49.16
C VAL A 18 1.25 22.81 -48.33
N ALA A 19 1.49 23.40 -47.18
CA ALA A 19 2.37 22.82 -46.18
C ALA A 19 1.60 21.71 -45.46
N ALA A 20 1.86 20.46 -45.86
CA ALA A 20 1.42 19.28 -45.15
C ALA A 20 2.14 19.23 -43.80
N VAL A 21 1.49 19.71 -42.76
CA VAL A 21 1.93 19.55 -41.36
C VAL A 21 1.68 18.07 -40.99
N CYS A 22 2.73 17.26 -41.05
CA CYS A 22 2.73 15.92 -40.45
C CYS A 22 2.57 16.07 -38.92
N MET A 23 1.34 15.97 -38.45
CA MET A 23 1.06 15.76 -37.03
C MET A 23 1.49 14.36 -36.65
N LEU A 24 2.73 14.24 -36.17
CA LEU A 24 3.16 13.03 -35.45
C LEU A 24 2.32 12.91 -34.17
N PRO A 25 1.65 11.77 -33.93
CA PRO A 25 1.01 11.53 -32.65
C PRO A 25 2.12 11.46 -31.60
N VAL A 26 2.19 12.46 -30.72
CA VAL A 26 2.99 12.38 -29.51
C VAL A 26 2.32 11.31 -28.66
N ALA A 27 2.85 10.09 -28.69
CA ALA A 27 2.47 9.05 -27.76
C ALA A 27 2.82 9.59 -26.36
N GLN A 28 1.80 10.07 -25.65
CA GLN A 28 1.92 10.40 -24.25
C GLN A 28 2.14 9.07 -23.53
N PHE A 29 3.40 8.77 -23.23
CA PHE A 29 3.72 7.77 -22.23
C PHE A 29 3.15 8.32 -20.92
N ALA A 30 1.91 7.91 -20.58
CA ALA A 30 1.38 8.05 -19.26
C ALA A 30 2.36 7.32 -18.36
N SER A 31 3.24 8.06 -17.71
CA SER A 31 4.04 7.55 -16.61
C SER A 31 3.03 7.03 -15.60
N ALA A 32 2.90 5.71 -15.51
CA ALA A 32 2.18 5.06 -14.45
C ALA A 32 2.92 5.45 -13.15
N GLN A 33 2.48 6.55 -12.55
CA GLN A 33 2.91 6.96 -11.21
C GLN A 33 2.59 5.78 -10.32
N GLY A 34 3.65 5.20 -9.80
CA GLY A 34 3.74 3.91 -9.16
C GLY A 34 2.49 3.51 -8.40
N SER A 35 1.78 2.56 -8.99
CA SER A 35 0.68 1.88 -8.32
C SER A 35 1.18 1.25 -7.02
N ASP A 36 0.37 1.34 -5.97
CA ASP A 36 0.60 0.67 -4.70
C ASP A 36 0.89 -0.82 -4.92
N ASP A 37 1.67 -1.43 -4.05
CA ASP A 37 2.03 -2.84 -4.16
C ASP A 37 0.97 -3.73 -3.51
N GLN A 38 0.56 -4.77 -4.21
CA GLN A 38 -0.38 -5.77 -3.73
C GLN A 38 0.37 -6.96 -3.14
N TYR A 39 -0.03 -7.35 -1.94
CA TYR A 39 0.48 -8.52 -1.24
C TYR A 39 -0.63 -9.53 -1.00
N ASP A 40 -0.34 -10.80 -1.22
CA ASP A 40 -1.11 -11.92 -0.68
C ASP A 40 -0.53 -12.22 0.71
N VAL A 41 -1.34 -12.02 1.74
CA VAL A 41 -0.94 -12.16 3.14
C VAL A 41 -1.62 -13.39 3.73
N THR A 42 -0.82 -14.28 4.29
CA THR A 42 -1.30 -15.46 5.03
C THR A 42 -1.00 -15.27 6.51
N VAL A 43 -2.00 -15.46 7.34
CA VAL A 43 -1.89 -15.39 8.80
C VAL A 43 -2.25 -16.75 9.39
N LYS A 44 -1.35 -17.31 10.18
CA LYS A 44 -1.56 -18.48 11.01
C LYS A 44 -1.63 -18.05 12.46
N MET A 45 -2.56 -18.57 13.20
CA MET A 45 -2.76 -18.25 14.61
C MET A 45 -2.66 -19.51 15.46
N GLU A 46 -1.86 -19.45 16.50
CA GLU A 46 -1.65 -20.53 17.47
C GLU A 46 -1.90 -19.99 18.87
N MET A 47 -2.66 -20.72 19.66
CA MET A 47 -2.93 -20.40 21.07
C MET A 47 -2.32 -21.47 21.95
N ALA A 48 -1.55 -21.06 22.97
CA ALA A 48 -1.01 -22.00 23.94
C ALA A 48 -2.15 -22.71 24.70
N GLY A 49 -2.05 -24.02 24.83
CA GLY A 49 -3.04 -24.85 25.53
C GLY A 49 -4.23 -25.30 24.67
N MET A 50 -4.33 -24.87 23.43
CA MET A 50 -5.33 -25.39 22.49
C MET A 50 -4.68 -26.38 21.51
N PRO A 51 -5.10 -27.65 21.48
CA PRO A 51 -4.51 -28.66 20.59
C PRO A 51 -4.94 -28.51 19.12
N MET A 52 -5.88 -27.62 18.83
CA MET A 52 -6.39 -27.41 17.48
C MET A 52 -5.73 -26.18 16.84
N ALA A 53 -4.95 -26.41 15.79
CA ALA A 53 -4.46 -25.34 14.94
C ALA A 53 -5.63 -24.73 14.14
N MET A 54 -5.81 -23.41 14.23
CA MET A 54 -6.77 -22.72 13.37
C MET A 54 -6.29 -22.73 11.91
N PRO A 55 -7.21 -22.91 10.95
CA PRO A 55 -6.83 -22.87 9.54
C PRO A 55 -6.19 -21.51 9.20
N PRO A 56 -5.18 -21.48 8.31
CA PRO A 56 -4.58 -20.24 7.87
C PRO A 56 -5.61 -19.35 7.19
N MET A 57 -5.60 -18.06 7.52
CA MET A 57 -6.41 -17.06 6.84
C MET A 57 -5.55 -16.35 5.78
N SER A 58 -6.11 -16.17 4.60
CA SER A 58 -5.44 -15.44 3.51
C SER A 58 -6.25 -14.20 3.15
N GLN A 59 -5.55 -13.09 2.94
CA GLN A 59 -6.14 -11.81 2.54
C GLN A 59 -5.21 -11.05 1.59
N ARG A 60 -5.78 -10.18 0.78
CA ARG A 60 -5.02 -9.25 -0.05
C ARG A 60 -4.87 -7.91 0.64
N LEU A 61 -3.66 -7.42 0.67
CA LEU A 61 -3.31 -6.13 1.25
C LEU A 61 -2.68 -5.24 0.18
N CYS A 62 -3.23 -4.03 0.03
CA CYS A 62 -2.61 -2.97 -0.75
C CYS A 62 -1.75 -2.10 0.15
N VAL A 63 -0.46 -2.01 -0.15
CA VAL A 63 0.49 -1.20 0.59
C VAL A 63 0.99 -0.09 -0.30
N LYS A 64 0.88 1.14 0.16
CA LYS A 64 1.37 2.32 -0.57
C LYS A 64 2.88 2.24 -0.76
N LYS A 65 3.36 2.69 -1.93
CA LYS A 65 4.80 2.86 -2.13
C LYS A 65 5.36 3.85 -1.11
N GLY A 66 6.45 3.46 -0.46
CA GLY A 66 7.04 4.24 0.62
C GLY A 66 6.26 4.16 1.93
N ALA A 67 5.38 3.16 2.06
CA ALA A 67 4.71 2.86 3.31
C ALA A 67 5.71 2.64 4.44
N LYS A 68 5.32 3.03 5.64
CA LYS A 68 6.13 2.82 6.83
C LYS A 68 6.02 1.36 7.28
N ASP A 69 7.02 0.92 8.04
CA ASP A 69 7.07 -0.44 8.58
C ASP A 69 5.80 -0.83 9.35
N GLU A 70 5.21 0.11 10.05
CA GLU A 70 3.95 -0.07 10.79
C GLU A 70 2.72 -0.34 9.91
N ASP A 71 2.77 -0.01 8.63
CA ASP A 71 1.67 -0.28 7.68
C ASP A 71 1.59 -1.77 7.27
N PHE A 72 2.65 -2.54 7.53
CA PHE A 72 2.68 -3.98 7.33
C PHE A 72 2.17 -4.77 8.55
N VAL A 73 1.97 -4.08 9.68
CA VAL A 73 1.44 -4.70 10.89
C VAL A 73 -0.09 -4.65 10.84
N PRO A 74 -0.78 -5.79 11.05
CA PRO A 74 -2.23 -5.80 11.10
C PRO A 74 -2.75 -4.83 12.17
N ARG A 75 -3.51 -3.83 11.75
CA ARG A 75 -4.11 -2.86 12.68
C ARG A 75 -5.33 -3.49 13.34
N GLN A 76 -5.35 -3.47 14.65
CA GLN A 76 -6.51 -3.84 15.44
C GLN A 76 -7.00 -2.59 16.18
N GLU A 77 -8.31 -2.48 16.32
CA GLU A 77 -8.91 -1.42 17.13
C GLU A 77 -8.38 -1.52 18.57
N ASN A 78 -8.11 -0.37 19.18
CA ASN A 78 -7.57 -0.26 20.54
C ASN A 78 -6.12 -0.78 20.73
N CYS A 79 -5.40 -1.14 19.68
CA CYS A 79 -3.99 -1.53 19.77
C CYS A 79 -3.08 -0.42 19.27
N ARG A 80 -1.97 -0.21 19.97
CA ARG A 80 -0.92 0.75 19.61
C ARG A 80 0.41 0.02 19.44
N VAL A 81 1.08 0.31 18.34
CA VAL A 81 2.45 -0.11 18.10
C VAL A 81 3.40 0.95 18.68
N SER A 82 4.42 0.51 19.40
CA SER A 82 5.47 1.35 19.98
C SER A 82 6.83 0.67 19.88
N ASP A 83 7.89 1.40 20.22
CA ASP A 83 9.26 0.91 20.29
C ASP A 83 9.71 0.19 19.00
N SER A 84 9.30 0.76 17.87
CA SER A 84 9.63 0.23 16.56
C SER A 84 11.11 0.46 16.25
N THR A 85 11.86 -0.59 15.99
CA THR A 85 13.28 -0.53 15.67
C THR A 85 13.54 -1.35 14.41
N ARG A 86 14.18 -0.70 13.41
CA ARG A 86 14.60 -1.36 12.18
C ARG A 86 16.12 -1.51 12.12
N ALA A 87 16.57 -2.73 11.91
CA ALA A 87 17.98 -3.07 11.69
C ALA A 87 18.11 -3.84 10.37
N GLY A 88 18.50 -3.14 9.32
CA GLY A 88 18.53 -3.71 7.96
C GLY A 88 17.16 -4.16 7.49
N SER A 89 17.02 -5.46 7.21
CA SER A 89 15.76 -6.07 6.78
C SER A 89 14.83 -6.47 7.94
N ARG A 90 15.29 -6.38 9.19
CA ARG A 90 14.53 -6.83 10.37
C ARG A 90 13.87 -5.65 11.07
N LEU A 91 12.60 -5.79 11.38
CA LEU A 91 11.80 -4.86 12.16
C LEU A 91 11.31 -5.53 13.44
N THR A 92 11.55 -4.91 14.57
CA THR A 92 10.98 -5.33 15.86
C THR A 92 10.15 -4.21 16.44
N PHE A 93 9.07 -4.54 17.14
CA PHE A 93 8.19 -3.55 17.75
C PHE A 93 7.42 -4.16 18.93
N LYS A 94 6.82 -3.28 19.75
CA LYS A 94 5.89 -3.67 20.80
C LYS A 94 4.46 -3.32 20.40
N ILE A 95 3.50 -4.11 20.90
CA ILE A 95 2.07 -3.85 20.73
C ILE A 95 1.46 -3.81 22.13
N VAL A 96 0.62 -2.80 22.35
CA VAL A 96 -0.20 -2.68 23.55
C VAL A 96 -1.63 -2.45 23.11
N CYS A 97 -2.50 -3.36 23.49
CA CYS A 97 -3.95 -3.28 23.26
C CYS A 97 -4.64 -2.94 24.58
N ALA A 98 -5.46 -1.92 24.58
CA ALA A 98 -6.26 -1.48 25.72
C ALA A 98 -7.72 -1.94 25.56
N GLY A 99 -8.52 -1.82 26.62
CA GLY A 99 -9.95 -2.15 26.60
C GLY A 99 -10.29 -3.33 27.48
N ASN A 100 -11.41 -4.00 27.17
CA ASN A 100 -11.92 -5.10 28.00
C ASN A 100 -11.02 -6.36 27.97
N ASN A 101 -10.24 -6.51 26.91
CA ASN A 101 -9.30 -7.61 26.73
C ASN A 101 -7.87 -7.04 26.57
N PRO A 102 -7.24 -6.58 27.66
CA PRO A 102 -5.93 -5.95 27.57
C PRO A 102 -4.87 -7.00 27.19
N MET A 103 -4.09 -6.67 26.17
CA MET A 103 -3.04 -7.54 25.67
C MET A 103 -1.75 -6.74 25.42
N THR A 104 -0.62 -7.38 25.61
CA THR A 104 0.68 -6.85 25.25
C THR A 104 1.44 -7.85 24.40
N GLY A 105 2.29 -7.37 23.52
CA GLY A 105 3.02 -8.27 22.66
C GLY A 105 4.26 -7.65 22.02
N THR A 106 4.97 -8.50 21.32
CA THR A 106 6.13 -8.13 20.52
C THR A 106 5.98 -8.68 19.11
N GLY A 107 6.41 -7.90 18.13
CA GLY A 107 6.48 -8.32 16.74
C GLY A 107 7.93 -8.36 16.26
N ASP A 108 8.20 -9.30 15.37
CA ASP A 108 9.48 -9.49 14.71
C ASP A 108 9.21 -9.83 13.25
N PHE A 109 9.62 -8.95 12.34
CA PHE A 109 9.39 -9.09 10.91
C PHE A 109 10.72 -9.02 10.15
N THR A 110 10.84 -9.82 9.12
CA THR A 110 11.95 -9.78 8.17
C THR A 110 11.41 -9.50 6.78
N PHE A 111 11.94 -8.47 6.14
CA PHE A 111 11.57 -8.04 4.80
C PHE A 111 12.56 -8.56 3.77
N ALA A 112 12.04 -8.97 2.61
CA ALA A 112 12.79 -9.37 1.43
C ALA A 112 12.32 -8.52 0.23
N ALA A 113 12.97 -8.70 -0.93
CA ALA A 113 12.64 -7.95 -2.14
C ALA A 113 11.20 -8.22 -2.64
N ASP A 114 10.69 -9.41 -2.41
CA ASP A 114 9.42 -9.92 -2.92
C ASP A 114 8.37 -10.19 -1.82
N GLY A 115 8.67 -9.85 -0.57
CA GLY A 115 7.73 -10.06 0.51
C GLY A 115 8.30 -9.89 1.90
N TYR A 116 7.56 -10.37 2.89
CA TYR A 116 7.96 -10.34 4.29
C TYR A 116 7.43 -11.54 5.05
N ASN A 117 8.14 -11.90 6.11
CA ASN A 117 7.72 -12.89 7.09
C ASN A 117 7.84 -12.30 8.47
N GLY A 118 6.92 -12.61 9.34
CA GLY A 118 6.95 -12.11 10.69
C GLY A 118 6.17 -12.96 11.67
N GLN A 119 6.42 -12.68 12.94
CA GLN A 119 5.73 -13.30 14.04
C GLN A 119 5.34 -12.22 15.05
N ILE A 120 4.10 -12.29 15.52
CA ILE A 120 3.60 -11.47 16.62
C ILE A 120 3.25 -12.41 17.76
N ARG A 121 3.82 -12.19 18.92
CA ARG A 121 3.48 -12.90 20.16
C ARG A 121 2.74 -11.97 21.08
N MET A 122 1.58 -12.38 21.51
CA MET A 122 0.73 -11.58 22.39
C MET A 122 0.35 -12.36 23.64
N LYS A 123 0.34 -11.66 24.77
CA LYS A 123 -0.10 -12.18 26.08
C LYS A 123 -1.05 -11.19 26.71
N GLY A 124 -2.04 -11.71 27.40
CA GLY A 124 -3.01 -10.86 28.10
C GLY A 124 -4.20 -11.63 28.61
N LYS A 125 -5.33 -10.94 28.71
CA LYS A 125 -6.57 -11.53 29.16
C LYS A 125 -7.62 -11.44 28.08
N MET A 126 -8.36 -12.53 27.89
CA MET A 126 -9.54 -12.59 27.04
C MET A 126 -10.67 -13.19 27.89
N GLU A 127 -11.74 -12.44 28.07
CA GLU A 127 -12.86 -12.83 28.93
C GLU A 127 -12.43 -13.27 30.36
N GLY A 128 -11.40 -12.59 30.89
CA GLY A 128 -10.87 -12.86 32.24
C GLY A 128 -9.85 -14.00 32.30
N GLN A 129 -9.66 -14.78 31.24
CA GLN A 129 -8.68 -15.86 31.17
C GLN A 129 -7.36 -15.40 30.60
N ASP A 130 -6.25 -15.93 31.11
CA ASP A 130 -4.92 -15.65 30.57
C ASP A 130 -4.76 -16.33 29.21
N VAL A 131 -4.32 -15.56 28.21
CA VAL A 131 -4.14 -16.01 26.83
C VAL A 131 -2.70 -15.72 26.40
N ASP A 132 -2.09 -16.72 25.77
CA ASP A 132 -0.80 -16.60 25.08
C ASP A 132 -1.02 -17.03 23.62
N MET A 133 -0.89 -16.09 22.69
CA MET A 133 -1.09 -16.38 21.28
C MET A 133 0.10 -15.95 20.43
N THR A 134 0.36 -16.72 19.39
CA THR A 134 1.34 -16.42 18.37
C THR A 134 0.66 -16.33 17.01
N GLN A 135 0.90 -15.23 16.31
CA GLN A 135 0.50 -15.05 14.92
C GLN A 135 1.75 -15.12 14.04
N THR A 136 1.77 -16.03 13.08
CA THR A 136 2.79 -16.09 12.04
C THR A 136 2.20 -15.49 10.76
N ILE A 137 2.87 -14.50 10.21
CA ILE A 137 2.40 -13.72 9.07
C ILE A 137 3.42 -13.85 7.95
N ALA A 138 2.94 -14.18 6.76
CA ALA A 138 3.73 -14.18 5.54
C ALA A 138 3.03 -13.36 4.47
N GLY A 139 3.70 -12.35 3.94
CA GLY A 139 3.22 -11.53 2.85
C GLY A 139 4.09 -11.69 1.61
N ARG A 140 3.50 -12.04 0.48
CA ARG A 140 4.19 -12.14 -0.80
C ARG A 140 3.65 -11.07 -1.74
N ARG A 141 4.54 -10.29 -2.33
CA ARG A 141 4.20 -9.30 -3.36
C ARG A 141 3.71 -10.01 -4.61
N VAL A 142 2.54 -9.64 -5.11
CA VAL A 142 1.89 -10.29 -6.26
C VAL A 142 1.68 -9.33 -7.44
N GLY A 143 2.02 -8.06 -7.28
CA GLY A 143 1.92 -7.07 -8.35
C GLY A 143 1.49 -5.70 -7.86
N ALA A 144 0.84 -4.97 -8.74
CA ALA A 144 0.25 -3.68 -8.44
C ALA A 144 -1.18 -3.85 -7.91
N CYS A 145 -1.59 -2.94 -7.02
CA CYS A 145 -2.99 -2.88 -6.60
C CYS A 145 -3.89 -2.57 -7.79
N THR A 146 -4.95 -3.33 -7.95
CA THR A 146 -6.03 -2.96 -8.86
C THR A 146 -6.87 -1.86 -8.21
N ALA A 147 -7.02 -0.73 -8.89
CA ALA A 147 -7.96 0.31 -8.46
C ALA A 147 -9.36 -0.31 -8.27
N ARG A 148 -9.98 -0.01 -7.13
CA ARG A 148 -11.38 -0.31 -6.88
C ARG A 148 -12.24 0.82 -7.38
#